data_1abdccc9ba67c916779cd20881a356d5
#
_entry.id   1abdccc9ba67c916779cd20881a356d5
#
_cell.length_a   1.000
_cell.length_b   1.000
_cell.length_c   1.000
_cell.angle_alpha   90.00
_cell.angle_beta   90.00
_cell.angle_gamma   90.00
#
_symmetry.space_group_name_H-M   'P 1'
#
loop_
_entity.id
_entity.type
_entity.pdbx_description
1 polymer ?
#
loop_
_entity_poly.entity_id
_entity_poly.type
_entity_poly.pdbx_seq_one_letter_code
_entity_poly.pdbx_strand_id
1 'polypeptide(L)'
;MNNSVDLTSNKRFTKGYGYFTEMESYEELLKAWDKTIREITRYSVIVENVIDKASERDVPDILCSALTDDCIARGKTIKEGGAVYDFISGLQVGIANMADCLAAIKKLVYEEKKI
;
A
#
# COMPACT_ATOMS: atom_id res chain seq x y z
N MET A 1 -6.97 -2.32 -14.57
CA MET A 1 -7.67 -2.10 -13.30
C MET A 1 -9.03 -2.78 -13.35
N ASN A 2 -9.39 -3.56 -12.36
CA ASN A 2 -10.63 -4.32 -12.31
C ASN A 2 -11.65 -3.65 -11.36
N ASN A 3 -11.80 -2.35 -11.45
CA ASN A 3 -12.71 -1.56 -10.64
C ASN A 3 -12.63 -1.87 -9.13
N SER A 4 -11.42 -2.11 -8.64
CA SER A 4 -11.09 -2.52 -7.25
C SER A 4 -11.74 -3.84 -6.80
N VAL A 5 -12.10 -4.71 -7.72
CA VAL A 5 -12.62 -6.05 -7.42
C VAL A 5 -11.47 -7.05 -7.42
N ASP A 6 -11.34 -7.81 -6.35
CA ASP A 6 -10.41 -8.92 -6.27
C ASP A 6 -10.89 -10.10 -7.14
N LEU A 7 -10.01 -10.60 -7.99
CA LEU A 7 -10.33 -11.67 -8.92
C LEU A 7 -10.59 -13.02 -8.22
N THR A 8 -10.03 -13.21 -7.04
CA THR A 8 -10.13 -14.47 -6.29
C THR A 8 -11.41 -14.52 -5.45
N SER A 9 -11.68 -13.48 -4.68
CA SER A 9 -12.82 -13.42 -3.77
C SER A 9 -14.07 -12.79 -4.37
N ASN A 10 -13.93 -12.15 -5.52
CA ASN A 10 -14.95 -11.33 -6.19
C ASN A 10 -15.52 -10.21 -5.28
N LYS A 11 -14.74 -9.78 -4.29
CA LYS A 11 -15.11 -8.71 -3.38
C LYS A 11 -14.43 -7.41 -3.79
N ARG A 12 -15.15 -6.30 -3.62
CA ARG A 12 -14.59 -4.97 -3.82
C ARG A 12 -13.88 -4.51 -2.56
N PHE A 13 -12.60 -4.12 -2.69
CA PHE A 13 -11.79 -3.63 -1.57
C PHE A 13 -11.88 -2.14 -1.35
N THR A 14 -12.03 -1.37 -2.44
CA THR A 14 -12.07 0.09 -2.38
C THR A 14 -13.18 0.62 -3.28
N LYS A 15 -13.41 1.94 -3.26
CA LYS A 15 -14.29 2.59 -4.22
C LYS A 15 -13.72 2.38 -5.62
N GLY A 16 -14.45 1.75 -6.50
CA GLY A 16 -14.02 1.56 -7.88
C GLY A 16 -13.98 2.88 -8.65
N TYR A 17 -13.01 3.00 -9.55
CA TYR A 17 -12.83 4.16 -10.44
C TYR A 17 -12.96 3.80 -11.93
N GLY A 18 -13.76 2.77 -12.24
CA GLY A 18 -14.05 2.30 -13.59
C GLY A 18 -13.23 1.09 -14.00
N TYR A 19 -13.65 0.49 -15.08
CA TYR A 19 -12.91 -0.58 -15.73
C TYR A 19 -11.93 0.01 -16.75
N PHE A 20 -10.80 -0.64 -16.92
CA PHE A 20 -9.79 -0.24 -17.90
C PHE A 20 -10.37 -0.13 -19.33
N THR A 21 -11.25 -1.06 -19.69
CA THR A 21 -11.89 -1.13 -21.00
C THR A 21 -12.85 0.02 -21.32
N GLU A 22 -13.22 0.80 -20.31
CA GLU A 22 -14.15 1.94 -20.44
C GLU A 22 -13.42 3.29 -20.50
N MET A 23 -12.08 3.28 -20.37
CA MET A 23 -11.28 4.50 -20.35
C MET A 23 -10.83 4.90 -21.75
N GLU A 24 -11.21 6.07 -22.20
CA GLU A 24 -10.95 6.54 -23.55
C GLU A 24 -9.52 7.08 -23.75
N SER A 25 -8.85 7.48 -22.66
CA SER A 25 -7.50 8.05 -22.74
C SER A 25 -6.56 7.47 -21.68
N TYR A 26 -5.27 7.50 -21.99
CA TYR A 26 -4.22 7.11 -21.05
C TYR A 26 -4.18 8.01 -19.80
N GLU A 27 -4.46 9.28 -19.96
CA GLU A 27 -4.54 10.26 -18.87
C GLU A 27 -5.68 9.94 -17.91
N GLU A 28 -6.80 9.46 -18.43
CA GLU A 28 -7.93 9.00 -17.62
C GLU A 28 -7.55 7.75 -16.81
N LEU A 29 -6.87 6.79 -17.43
CA LEU A 29 -6.32 5.61 -16.76
C LEU A 29 -5.38 6.01 -15.62
N LEU A 30 -4.43 6.92 -15.88
CA LEU A 30 -3.48 7.39 -14.86
C LEU A 30 -4.18 8.09 -13.69
N LYS A 31 -5.20 8.91 -13.95
CA LYS A 31 -5.98 9.57 -12.90
C LYS A 31 -6.75 8.55 -12.05
N ALA A 32 -7.33 7.53 -12.67
CA ALA A 32 -8.03 6.48 -11.94
C ALA A 32 -7.06 5.63 -11.12
N TRP A 33 -5.87 5.34 -11.66
CA TRP A 33 -4.81 4.64 -10.97
C TRP A 33 -4.29 5.44 -9.77
N ASP A 34 -3.98 6.73 -9.92
CA ASP A 34 -3.53 7.61 -8.83
C ASP A 34 -4.55 7.66 -7.70
N LYS A 35 -5.83 7.84 -8.02
CA LYS A 35 -6.91 7.82 -7.02
C LYS A 35 -6.98 6.49 -6.26
N THR A 36 -6.85 5.37 -6.99
CA THR A 36 -6.87 4.04 -6.39
C THR A 36 -5.70 3.84 -5.42
N ILE A 37 -4.48 4.22 -5.83
CA ILE A 37 -3.29 4.10 -4.98
C ILE A 37 -3.41 4.97 -3.73
N ARG A 38 -3.85 6.22 -3.87
CA ARG A 38 -4.07 7.12 -2.72
C ARG A 38 -5.08 6.54 -1.72
N GLU A 39 -6.15 5.96 -2.21
CA GLU A 39 -7.17 5.35 -1.36
C GLU A 39 -6.63 4.12 -0.63
N ILE A 40 -5.94 3.21 -1.34
CA ILE A 40 -5.31 2.03 -0.74
C ILE A 40 -4.28 2.46 0.30
N THR A 41 -3.40 3.42 -0.01
CA THR A 41 -2.41 3.94 0.94
C THR A 41 -3.08 4.50 2.19
N ARG A 42 -4.17 5.25 2.04
CA ARG A 42 -4.92 5.76 3.20
C ARG A 42 -5.48 4.65 4.08
N TYR A 43 -6.05 3.60 3.47
CA TYR A 43 -6.53 2.45 4.23
C TYR A 43 -5.39 1.69 4.90
N SER A 44 -4.26 1.51 4.21
CA SER A 44 -3.06 0.88 4.78
C SER A 44 -2.60 1.60 6.05
N VAL A 45 -2.49 2.93 6.01
CA VAL A 45 -2.12 3.73 7.18
C VAL A 45 -3.10 3.56 8.34
N ILE A 46 -4.40 3.50 8.07
CA ILE A 46 -5.40 3.29 9.12
C ILE A 46 -5.24 1.89 9.74
N VAL A 47 -5.07 0.87 8.90
CA VAL A 47 -4.89 -0.52 9.36
C VAL A 47 -3.61 -0.66 10.18
N GLU A 48 -2.49 -0.09 9.70
CA GLU A 48 -1.21 -0.10 10.42
C GLU A 48 -1.34 0.56 11.80
N ASN A 49 -1.97 1.72 11.89
CA ASN A 49 -2.20 2.38 13.17
C ASN A 49 -3.03 1.53 14.16
N VAL A 50 -4.01 0.78 13.65
CA VAL A 50 -4.79 -0.14 14.49
C VAL A 50 -3.94 -1.34 14.94
N ILE A 51 -3.14 -1.90 14.03
CA ILE A 51 -2.22 -3.00 14.32
C ILE A 51 -1.18 -2.57 15.36
N ASP A 52 -0.59 -1.38 15.20
CA ASP A 52 0.40 -0.86 16.15
C ASP A 52 -0.20 -0.71 17.56
N LYS A 53 -1.40 -0.16 17.67
CA LYS A 53 -2.09 -0.03 18.96
C LYS A 53 -2.44 -1.39 19.58
N ALA A 54 -2.84 -2.35 18.79
CA ALA A 54 -3.07 -3.71 19.28
C ALA A 54 -1.75 -4.39 19.69
N SER A 55 -0.69 -4.20 18.92
CA SER A 55 0.63 -4.78 19.21
C SER A 55 1.26 -4.18 20.47
N GLU A 56 1.12 -2.88 20.68
CA GLU A 56 1.55 -2.17 21.89
C GLU A 56 0.97 -2.83 23.15
N ARG A 57 -0.30 -3.24 23.10
CA ARG A 57 -1.01 -3.83 24.24
C ARG A 57 -0.79 -5.34 24.37
N ASP A 58 -0.89 -6.08 23.27
CA ASP A 58 -1.07 -7.53 23.30
C ASP A 58 0.20 -8.31 22.91
N VAL A 59 1.14 -7.68 22.23
CA VAL A 59 2.36 -8.34 21.70
C VAL A 59 3.60 -7.45 21.95
N PRO A 60 3.95 -7.17 23.22
CA PRO A 60 5.19 -6.47 23.50
C PRO A 60 6.37 -7.37 23.12
N ASP A 61 7.13 -7.04 22.11
CA ASP A 61 8.31 -7.80 21.70
C ASP A 61 9.46 -7.50 22.64
N ILE A 62 9.54 -8.26 23.75
CA ILE A 62 10.50 -8.04 24.82
C ILE A 62 11.93 -8.28 24.33
N LEU A 63 12.17 -9.30 23.51
CA LEU A 63 13.50 -9.62 23.02
C LEU A 63 14.01 -8.56 22.06
N CYS A 64 13.22 -8.17 21.06
CA CYS A 64 13.58 -7.07 20.18
C CYS A 64 13.76 -5.76 20.95
N SER A 65 12.93 -5.49 21.94
CA SER A 65 13.04 -4.30 22.77
C SER A 65 14.35 -4.27 23.58
N ALA A 66 14.77 -5.41 24.11
CA ALA A 66 16.02 -5.52 24.86
C ALA A 66 17.27 -5.35 23.96
N LEU A 67 17.16 -5.67 22.68
CA LEU A 67 18.25 -5.57 21.69
C LEU A 67 18.23 -4.26 20.89
N THR A 68 17.20 -3.43 21.09
CA THR A 68 17.05 -2.15 20.40
C THR A 68 17.48 -1.02 21.32
N ASP A 69 18.34 -0.14 20.81
CA ASP A 69 18.83 1.01 21.54
C ASP A 69 17.66 1.88 22.09
N ASP A 70 17.88 2.49 23.22
CA ASP A 70 16.96 3.39 23.93
C ASP A 70 15.78 2.73 24.64
N CYS A 71 15.30 1.55 24.20
CA CYS A 71 14.14 0.90 24.77
C CYS A 71 14.28 0.64 26.27
N ILE A 72 15.40 0.04 26.70
CA ILE A 72 15.68 -0.24 28.12
C ILE A 72 15.82 1.06 28.90
N ALA A 73 16.60 2.02 28.38
CA ALA A 73 16.83 3.30 29.04
C ALA A 73 15.54 4.12 29.24
N ARG A 74 14.60 3.98 28.31
CA ARG A 74 13.30 4.68 28.35
C ARG A 74 12.19 3.88 29.02
N GLY A 75 12.46 2.63 29.40
CA GLY A 75 11.47 1.73 30.03
C GLY A 75 10.24 1.47 29.13
N LYS A 76 10.46 1.38 27.84
CA LYS A 76 9.40 1.16 26.85
C LYS A 76 9.79 0.06 25.89
N THR A 77 8.79 -0.72 25.48
CA THR A 77 8.99 -1.69 24.40
C THR A 77 9.15 -1.00 23.04
N ILE A 78 9.70 -1.69 22.07
CA ILE A 78 9.77 -1.19 20.69
C ILE A 78 8.38 -0.83 20.14
N LYS A 79 7.35 -1.58 20.51
CA LYS A 79 5.96 -1.34 20.11
C LYS A 79 5.32 -0.13 20.79
N GLU A 80 5.84 0.27 21.95
CA GLU A 80 5.44 1.51 22.65
C GLU A 80 6.26 2.74 22.21
N GLY A 81 7.02 2.63 21.12
CA GLY A 81 7.92 3.69 20.67
C GLY A 81 9.12 3.88 21.58
N GLY A 82 9.70 2.78 22.07
CA GLY A 82 10.89 2.79 22.93
C GLY A 82 12.15 3.28 22.22
N ALA A 83 12.31 2.94 20.94
CA ALA A 83 13.41 3.45 20.12
C ALA A 83 13.24 4.94 19.82
N VAL A 84 14.32 5.71 19.84
CA VAL A 84 14.31 7.14 19.43
C VAL A 84 14.14 7.23 17.91
N TYR A 85 14.79 6.33 17.17
CA TYR A 85 14.63 6.21 15.73
C TYR A 85 13.69 5.06 15.42
N ASP A 86 12.41 5.37 15.39
CA ASP A 86 11.34 4.42 15.09
C ASP A 86 10.83 4.65 13.66
N PHE A 87 11.30 3.82 12.73
CA PHE A 87 10.96 3.94 11.32
C PHE A 87 9.93 2.91 10.90
N ILE A 88 8.82 3.36 10.37
CA ILE A 88 7.89 2.52 9.62
C ILE A 88 8.39 2.45 8.18
N SER A 89 8.80 1.27 7.74
CA SER A 89 9.22 1.03 6.36
C SER A 89 8.08 0.38 5.57
N GLY A 90 7.53 1.12 4.63
CA GLY A 90 6.59 0.59 3.64
C GLY A 90 7.33 -0.22 2.57
N LEU A 91 7.12 -1.54 2.55
CA LEU A 91 7.67 -2.39 1.49
C LEU A 91 6.87 -2.19 0.20
N GLN A 92 7.52 -1.60 -0.81
CA GLN A 92 6.93 -1.41 -2.13
C GLN A 92 7.43 -2.48 -3.10
N VAL A 93 6.56 -3.43 -3.40
CA VAL A 93 6.86 -4.54 -4.32
C VAL A 93 6.19 -4.31 -5.68
N GLY A 94 6.90 -4.58 -6.77
CA GLY A 94 6.34 -4.56 -8.12
C GLY A 94 6.25 -3.18 -8.79
N ILE A 95 6.97 -2.15 -8.32
CA ILE A 95 6.98 -0.81 -8.93
C ILE A 95 7.44 -0.88 -10.39
N ALA A 96 8.54 -1.59 -10.66
CA ALA A 96 9.07 -1.75 -12.02
C ALA A 96 8.05 -2.46 -12.92
N ASN A 97 7.45 -3.55 -12.44
CA ASN A 97 6.42 -4.28 -13.18
C ASN A 97 5.19 -3.38 -13.49
N MET A 98 4.80 -2.54 -12.55
CA MET A 98 3.71 -1.59 -12.78
C MET A 98 4.07 -0.53 -13.82
N ALA A 99 5.30 -0.01 -13.78
CA ALA A 99 5.79 0.94 -14.78
C ALA A 99 5.80 0.33 -16.18
N ASP A 100 6.29 -0.90 -16.32
CA ASP A 100 6.31 -1.63 -17.58
C ASP A 100 4.89 -1.91 -18.09
N CYS A 101 3.98 -2.30 -17.22
CA CYS A 101 2.57 -2.50 -17.58
C CYS A 101 1.91 -1.21 -18.09
N LEU A 102 2.13 -0.09 -17.40
CA LEU A 102 1.59 1.20 -17.81
C LEU A 102 2.19 1.67 -19.14
N ALA A 103 3.50 1.46 -19.36
CA ALA A 103 4.16 1.77 -20.63
C ALA A 103 3.63 0.91 -21.78
N ALA A 104 3.45 -0.39 -21.55
CA ALA A 104 2.88 -1.31 -22.53
C ALA A 104 1.44 -0.94 -22.89
N ILE A 105 0.60 -0.64 -21.91
CA ILE A 105 -0.78 -0.20 -22.13
C ILE A 105 -0.80 1.10 -22.94
N LYS A 106 0.01 2.09 -22.56
CA LYS A 106 0.12 3.35 -23.29
C LYS A 106 0.40 3.09 -24.76
N LYS A 107 1.45 2.31 -25.03
CA LYS A 107 1.93 2.05 -26.39
C LYS A 107 0.94 1.22 -27.22
N LEU A 108 0.51 0.07 -26.68
CA LEU A 108 -0.25 -0.92 -27.46
C LEU A 108 -1.74 -0.57 -27.60
N VAL A 109 -2.32 0.02 -26.56
CA VAL A 109 -3.76 0.32 -26.55
C VAL A 109 -4.04 1.73 -27.06
N TYR A 110 -3.36 2.74 -26.51
CA TYR A 110 -3.72 4.13 -26.82
C TYR A 110 -2.97 4.70 -28.03
N GLU A 111 -1.69 4.36 -28.24
CA GLU A 111 -0.90 4.89 -29.37
C GLU A 111 -1.03 4.02 -30.63
N GLU A 112 -0.77 2.72 -30.53
CA GLU A 112 -0.76 1.81 -31.69
C GLU A 112 -2.13 1.17 -31.98
N LYS A 113 -3.05 1.22 -31.04
CA LYS A 113 -4.42 0.64 -31.16
C LYS A 113 -4.43 -0.81 -31.64
N LYS A 114 -3.49 -1.61 -31.13
CA LYS A 114 -3.35 -3.04 -31.51
C LYS A 114 -4.24 -3.98 -30.71
N ILE A 115 -4.75 -3.53 -29.57
CA ILE A 115 -5.59 -4.29 -28.64
C ILE A 115 -6.81 -3.44 -28.31
#